data_c9f1dbb756b3aa7c535f65c60a4530b5
#
_entry.id   c9f1dbb756b3aa7c535f65c60a4530b5
#
_cell.length_a   1.000
_cell.length_b   1.000
_cell.length_c   1.000
_cell.angle_alpha   90.00
_cell.angle_beta   90.00
_cell.angle_gamma   90.00
#
_symmetry.space_group_name_H-M   'P 1'
#
loop_
_entity.id
_entity.type
_entity.pdbx_description
1 polymer ?
#
loop_
_entity_poly.entity_id
_entity_poly.type
_entity_poly.pdbx_seq_one_letter_code
_entity_poly.pdbx_strand_id
1 'polypeptide(L)'
;MNAQEADVKPQPAQQEQASAASQKRLRELTLAELDKKNHRAREAGEIAAKFKNISTIENIDTRITEYLRLQKRMGKLQQEIQRANRRQADLAEELRAASINTQISPQEVEIIQECRQYLDEFARAQRLMALQLKKLNDNIQGLIFKLPPPTTFTTRSGLKMRLIGTLPNAFYISENCVPDALFDEVRTAKALQREPFISGDYQNANATASYTQAVAFCKWLSTYEFSLYTIPDLKHLQILPNYNVLPEKAIWSATVWSPDDVNYSRAAERFGMKLQTVWDPQHLLSELEYTGELPDASYKNLGFLIITSVKTGIRQRLDALVKAVNEETPEKETEENK
;
A
#
# COMPACT_ATOMS: atom_id res chain seq x y z
N MET A 1 8.25 73.52 -20.69
CA MET A 1 8.27 72.58 -21.84
C MET A 1 7.48 71.37 -21.40
N ASN A 2 6.17 71.35 -21.71
CA ASN A 2 5.27 70.25 -21.39
C ASN A 2 5.21 69.32 -22.62
N ALA A 3 5.74 68.11 -22.50
CA ALA A 3 5.52 67.07 -23.49
C ALA A 3 4.15 66.40 -23.14
N GLN A 4 3.16 66.65 -23.99
CA GLN A 4 1.91 65.91 -24.02
C GLN A 4 2.19 64.54 -24.64
N GLU A 5 2.14 63.48 -23.85
CA GLU A 5 2.00 62.14 -24.36
C GLU A 5 0.63 62.01 -25.02
N ALA A 6 0.65 61.86 -26.33
CA ALA A 6 -0.55 61.60 -27.11
C ALA A 6 -0.98 60.15 -26.87
N ASP A 7 -2.13 60.00 -26.21
CA ASP A 7 -2.83 58.75 -26.05
C ASP A 7 -3.34 58.26 -27.41
N VAL A 8 -2.51 57.45 -28.11
CA VAL A 8 -2.82 56.88 -29.44
C VAL A 8 -3.82 55.76 -29.21
N LYS A 9 -5.12 56.07 -29.31
CA LYS A 9 -6.17 55.04 -29.37
C LYS A 9 -5.91 54.13 -30.59
N PRO A 10 -5.88 52.83 -30.42
CA PRO A 10 -5.67 51.94 -31.55
C PRO A 10 -6.79 52.09 -32.57
N GLN A 11 -6.40 52.07 -33.86
CA GLN A 11 -7.31 52.22 -34.99
C GLN A 11 -8.33 51.04 -35.01
N PRO A 12 -9.57 51.23 -35.43
CA PRO A 12 -10.62 50.18 -35.42
C PRO A 12 -10.20 48.90 -36.19
N ALA A 13 -9.45 49.01 -37.26
CA ALA A 13 -8.92 47.85 -38.02
C ALA A 13 -7.96 46.99 -37.22
N GLN A 14 -7.20 47.55 -36.27
CA GLN A 14 -6.31 46.76 -35.36
C GLN A 14 -7.08 46.04 -34.28
N GLN A 15 -8.20 46.59 -33.81
CA GLN A 15 -9.10 45.95 -32.85
C GLN A 15 -9.84 44.77 -33.47
N GLU A 16 -10.32 44.90 -34.74
CA GLU A 16 -10.98 43.79 -35.45
C GLU A 16 -10.01 42.64 -35.75
N GLN A 17 -8.76 42.92 -36.14
CA GLN A 17 -7.75 41.90 -36.33
C GLN A 17 -7.33 41.18 -35.05
N ALA A 18 -7.24 41.89 -33.94
CA ALA A 18 -6.97 41.28 -32.62
C ALA A 18 -8.11 40.40 -32.15
N SER A 19 -9.38 40.80 -32.39
CA SER A 19 -10.56 40.00 -32.07
C SER A 19 -10.61 38.69 -32.89
N ALA A 20 -10.42 38.77 -34.20
CA ALA A 20 -10.39 37.61 -35.09
C ALA A 20 -9.27 36.61 -34.73
N ALA A 21 -8.09 37.09 -34.36
CA ALA A 21 -6.99 36.22 -33.89
C ALA A 21 -7.31 35.51 -32.57
N SER A 22 -7.95 36.19 -31.63
CA SER A 22 -8.36 35.63 -30.36
C SER A 22 -9.44 34.56 -30.55
N GLN A 23 -10.40 34.78 -31.43
CA GLN A 23 -11.44 33.80 -31.76
C GLN A 23 -10.89 32.53 -32.42
N LYS A 24 -9.98 32.70 -33.38
CA LYS A 24 -9.30 31.58 -34.04
C LYS A 24 -8.56 30.72 -33.02
N ARG A 25 -7.82 31.37 -32.12
CA ARG A 25 -7.11 30.69 -31.03
C ARG A 25 -8.05 29.93 -30.10
N LEU A 26 -9.19 30.54 -29.71
CA LEU A 26 -10.20 29.91 -28.86
C LEU A 26 -10.76 28.65 -29.52
N ARG A 27 -11.09 28.70 -30.83
CA ARG A 27 -11.60 27.57 -31.62
C ARG A 27 -10.56 26.45 -31.75
N GLU A 28 -9.29 26.79 -32.01
CA GLU A 28 -8.20 25.82 -32.09
C GLU A 28 -7.98 25.10 -30.76
N LEU A 29 -7.99 25.82 -29.62
CA LEU A 29 -7.87 25.25 -28.28
C LEU A 29 -9.06 24.32 -27.96
N THR A 30 -10.27 24.70 -28.34
CA THR A 30 -11.48 23.90 -28.14
C THR A 30 -11.44 22.59 -28.94
N LEU A 31 -11.02 22.63 -30.20
CA LEU A 31 -10.86 21.45 -31.06
C LEU A 31 -9.79 20.51 -30.50
N ALA A 32 -8.65 21.04 -30.09
CA ALA A 32 -7.56 20.24 -29.50
C ALA A 32 -7.99 19.53 -28.21
N GLU A 33 -8.80 20.17 -27.37
CA GLU A 33 -9.35 19.54 -26.16
C GLU A 33 -10.46 18.51 -26.48
N LEU A 34 -11.23 18.73 -27.57
CA LEU A 34 -12.24 17.78 -28.06
C LEU A 34 -11.59 16.48 -28.53
N ASP A 35 -10.48 16.56 -29.29
CA ASP A 35 -9.74 15.37 -29.75
C ASP A 35 -9.19 14.56 -28.57
N LYS A 36 -8.61 15.24 -27.58
CA LYS A 36 -8.15 14.59 -26.34
C LYS A 36 -9.31 13.96 -25.57
N LYS A 37 -10.49 14.59 -25.53
CA LYS A 37 -11.70 14.03 -24.93
C LYS A 37 -12.09 12.72 -25.62
N ASN A 38 -12.10 12.70 -26.96
CA ASN A 38 -12.47 11.53 -27.74
C ASN A 38 -11.49 10.37 -27.49
N HIS A 39 -10.19 10.67 -27.40
CA HIS A 39 -9.17 9.67 -27.03
C HIS A 39 -9.44 9.11 -25.64
N ARG A 40 -9.63 9.96 -24.63
CA ARG A 40 -9.93 9.56 -23.25
C ARG A 40 -11.23 8.76 -23.15
N ALA A 41 -12.26 9.11 -23.90
CA ALA A 41 -13.52 8.39 -23.94
C ALA A 41 -13.36 6.97 -24.51
N ARG A 42 -12.57 6.80 -25.58
CA ARG A 42 -12.21 5.47 -26.13
C ARG A 42 -11.47 4.65 -25.10
N GLU A 43 -10.44 5.21 -24.48
CA GLU A 43 -9.64 4.52 -23.46
C GLU A 43 -10.51 4.09 -22.26
N ALA A 44 -11.38 4.97 -21.78
CA ALA A 44 -12.35 4.61 -20.73
C ALA A 44 -13.30 3.49 -21.16
N GLY A 45 -13.73 3.48 -22.42
CA GLY A 45 -14.53 2.40 -23.00
C GLY A 45 -13.80 1.06 -23.06
N GLU A 46 -12.52 1.06 -23.46
CA GLU A 46 -11.67 -0.13 -23.48
C GLU A 46 -11.45 -0.69 -22.07
N ILE A 47 -11.19 0.20 -21.09
CA ILE A 47 -11.06 -0.18 -19.69
C ILE A 47 -12.36 -0.82 -19.18
N ALA A 48 -13.52 -0.24 -19.52
CA ALA A 48 -14.81 -0.78 -19.13
C ALA A 48 -15.10 -2.14 -19.78
N ALA A 49 -14.70 -2.35 -21.04
CA ALA A 49 -14.83 -3.63 -21.74
C ALA A 49 -13.92 -4.70 -21.12
N LYS A 50 -12.65 -4.39 -20.86
CA LYS A 50 -11.71 -5.28 -20.15
C LYS A 50 -12.22 -5.65 -18.76
N PHE A 51 -12.82 -4.71 -18.04
CA PHE A 51 -13.40 -4.94 -16.73
C PHE A 51 -14.45 -6.06 -16.70
N LYS A 52 -15.32 -6.15 -17.72
CA LYS A 52 -16.30 -7.24 -17.84
C LYS A 52 -15.62 -8.60 -18.00
N ASN A 53 -14.54 -8.66 -18.77
CA ASN A 53 -13.81 -9.90 -19.04
C ASN A 53 -12.99 -10.39 -17.83
N ILE A 54 -12.51 -9.50 -16.98
CA ILE A 54 -11.75 -9.89 -15.76
C ILE A 54 -12.61 -10.72 -14.80
N SER A 55 -13.92 -10.48 -14.73
CA SER A 55 -14.81 -11.24 -13.86
C SER A 55 -14.88 -12.73 -14.20
N THR A 56 -14.52 -13.13 -15.43
CA THR A 56 -14.50 -14.51 -15.90
C THR A 56 -13.21 -15.26 -15.58
N ILE A 57 -12.16 -14.57 -15.13
CA ILE A 57 -10.88 -15.19 -14.77
C ILE A 57 -11.06 -15.99 -13.49
N GLU A 58 -10.80 -17.30 -13.50
CA GLU A 58 -10.96 -18.18 -12.34
C GLU A 58 -9.87 -17.94 -11.29
N ASN A 59 -8.62 -17.80 -11.72
CA ASN A 59 -7.50 -17.58 -10.81
C ASN A 59 -7.58 -16.19 -10.15
N ILE A 60 -7.67 -16.20 -8.82
CA ILE A 60 -7.90 -14.98 -8.04
C ILE A 60 -6.71 -14.01 -8.10
N ASP A 61 -5.46 -14.52 -8.14
CA ASP A 61 -4.27 -13.68 -8.24
C ASP A 61 -4.19 -12.99 -9.60
N THR A 62 -4.41 -13.75 -10.67
CA THR A 62 -4.47 -13.21 -12.04
C THR A 62 -5.57 -12.15 -12.13
N ARG A 63 -6.74 -12.41 -11.53
CA ARG A 63 -7.85 -11.46 -11.48
C ARG A 63 -7.47 -10.16 -10.75
N ILE A 64 -6.83 -10.27 -9.60
CA ILE A 64 -6.36 -9.10 -8.84
C ILE A 64 -5.28 -8.35 -9.63
N THR A 65 -4.33 -9.04 -10.23
CA THR A 65 -3.27 -8.44 -11.06
C THR A 65 -3.86 -7.63 -12.22
N GLU A 66 -4.84 -8.19 -12.96
CA GLU A 66 -5.51 -7.46 -14.03
C GLU A 66 -6.29 -6.24 -13.54
N TYR A 67 -6.96 -6.33 -12.38
CA TYR A 67 -7.60 -5.17 -11.77
C TYR A 67 -6.58 -4.10 -11.35
N LEU A 68 -5.44 -4.47 -10.80
CA LEU A 68 -4.37 -3.53 -10.45
C LEU A 68 -3.77 -2.84 -11.68
N ARG A 69 -3.59 -3.57 -12.79
CA ARG A 69 -3.17 -2.98 -14.07
C ARG A 69 -4.18 -1.96 -14.57
N LEU A 70 -5.48 -2.28 -14.54
CA LEU A 70 -6.53 -1.34 -14.91
C LEU A 70 -6.58 -0.14 -13.98
N GLN A 71 -6.42 -0.35 -12.67
CA GLN A 71 -6.39 0.75 -11.69
C GLN A 71 -5.24 1.71 -11.97
N LYS A 72 -4.04 1.19 -12.28
CA LYS A 72 -2.88 1.99 -12.66
C LYS A 72 -3.16 2.82 -13.93
N ARG A 73 -3.72 2.19 -14.96
CA ARG A 73 -4.10 2.86 -16.21
C ARG A 73 -5.15 3.95 -15.98
N MET A 74 -6.19 3.67 -15.20
CA MET A 74 -7.20 4.66 -14.81
C MET A 74 -6.63 5.79 -13.96
N GLY A 75 -5.66 5.51 -13.10
CA GLY A 75 -4.96 6.53 -12.31
C GLY A 75 -4.20 7.53 -13.20
N LYS A 76 -3.51 7.05 -14.24
CA LYS A 76 -2.87 7.92 -15.25
C LYS A 76 -3.92 8.79 -15.96
N LEU A 77 -5.01 8.18 -16.42
CA LEU A 77 -6.09 8.89 -17.09
C LEU A 77 -6.73 9.96 -16.19
N GLN A 78 -6.90 9.68 -14.90
CA GLN A 78 -7.41 10.65 -13.93
C GLN A 78 -6.44 11.84 -13.74
N GLN A 79 -5.12 11.60 -13.72
CA GLN A 79 -4.13 12.68 -13.66
C GLN A 79 -4.16 13.57 -14.91
N GLU A 80 -4.33 12.97 -16.08
CA GLU A 80 -4.50 13.72 -17.33
C GLU A 80 -5.74 14.58 -17.31
N ILE A 81 -6.85 14.06 -16.79
CA ILE A 81 -8.09 14.81 -16.60
C ILE A 81 -7.89 15.98 -15.63
N GLN A 82 -7.18 15.77 -14.51
CA GLN A 82 -6.89 16.85 -13.58
C GLN A 82 -6.02 17.95 -14.19
N ARG A 83 -5.05 17.60 -15.05
CA ARG A 83 -4.25 18.57 -15.80
C ARG A 83 -5.12 19.32 -16.82
N ALA A 84 -6.05 18.62 -17.47
CA ALA A 84 -7.00 19.23 -18.39
C ALA A 84 -7.99 20.19 -17.69
N ASN A 85 -8.33 19.93 -16.43
CA ASN A 85 -9.21 20.82 -15.66
C ASN A 85 -8.66 22.22 -15.50
N ARG A 86 -7.35 22.38 -15.33
CA ARG A 86 -6.72 23.73 -15.25
C ARG A 86 -6.91 24.47 -16.56
N ARG A 87 -6.63 23.82 -17.70
CA ARG A 87 -6.81 24.42 -19.03
C ARG A 87 -8.27 24.76 -19.32
N GLN A 88 -9.22 24.01 -18.75
CA GLN A 88 -10.63 24.31 -18.89
C GLN A 88 -11.08 25.50 -18.05
N ALA A 89 -10.48 25.67 -16.87
CA ALA A 89 -10.72 26.88 -16.09
C ALA A 89 -10.27 28.12 -16.86
N ASP A 90 -9.08 28.04 -17.48
CA ASP A 90 -8.54 29.11 -18.32
C ASP A 90 -9.46 29.37 -19.53
N LEU A 91 -9.91 28.30 -20.22
CA LEU A 91 -10.86 28.41 -21.35
C LEU A 91 -12.22 29.00 -20.92
N ALA A 92 -12.73 28.61 -19.76
CA ALA A 92 -13.97 29.14 -19.20
C ALA A 92 -13.85 30.62 -18.86
N GLU A 93 -12.69 31.07 -18.41
CA GLU A 93 -12.40 32.47 -18.11
C GLU A 93 -12.27 33.30 -19.37
N GLU A 94 -11.56 32.80 -20.41
CA GLU A 94 -11.50 33.43 -21.74
C GLU A 94 -12.90 33.55 -22.37
N LEU A 95 -13.75 32.51 -22.26
CA LEU A 95 -15.14 32.55 -22.71
C LEU A 95 -16.00 33.56 -21.96
N ARG A 96 -15.74 33.70 -20.65
CA ARG A 96 -16.44 34.68 -19.81
C ARG A 96 -16.04 36.09 -20.22
N ALA A 97 -14.75 36.35 -20.42
CA ALA A 97 -14.26 37.64 -20.89
C ALA A 97 -14.81 38.00 -22.27
N ALA A 98 -14.83 37.01 -23.22
CA ALA A 98 -15.43 37.22 -24.54
C ALA A 98 -16.92 37.54 -24.50
N SER A 99 -17.69 36.93 -23.56
CA SER A 99 -19.14 37.14 -23.42
C SER A 99 -19.55 38.46 -22.77
N ILE A 100 -18.61 39.18 -22.14
CA ILE A 100 -18.85 40.49 -21.52
C ILE A 100 -18.69 41.63 -22.56
N ASN A 101 -18.05 41.35 -23.70
CA ASN A 101 -17.85 42.35 -24.73
C ASN A 101 -19.20 42.71 -25.41
N THR A 102 -19.58 43.98 -25.39
CA THR A 102 -20.89 44.45 -25.88
C THR A 102 -21.05 44.53 -27.40
N GLN A 103 -19.96 44.23 -28.16
CA GLN A 103 -19.97 44.20 -29.61
C GLN A 103 -19.64 42.79 -30.13
N ILE A 104 -20.42 41.80 -29.74
CA ILE A 104 -20.22 40.39 -30.17
C ILE A 104 -20.95 40.16 -31.50
N SER A 105 -20.22 39.66 -32.50
CA SER A 105 -20.82 39.29 -33.79
C SER A 105 -21.66 37.99 -33.65
N PRO A 106 -22.63 37.73 -34.55
CA PRO A 106 -23.40 36.47 -34.52
C PRO A 106 -22.53 35.21 -34.58
N GLN A 107 -21.41 35.25 -35.30
CA GLN A 107 -20.46 34.15 -35.40
C GLN A 107 -19.71 33.88 -34.07
N GLU A 108 -19.40 34.94 -33.32
CA GLU A 108 -18.80 34.84 -31.99
C GLU A 108 -19.76 34.22 -30.97
N VAL A 109 -21.06 34.55 -31.05
CA VAL A 109 -22.09 33.95 -30.23
C VAL A 109 -22.16 32.43 -30.45
N GLU A 110 -22.07 31.99 -31.70
CA GLU A 110 -22.10 30.56 -32.06
C GLU A 110 -20.89 29.83 -31.48
N ILE A 111 -19.66 30.36 -31.64
CA ILE A 111 -18.42 29.78 -31.07
C ILE A 111 -18.51 29.69 -29.53
N ILE A 112 -19.01 30.72 -28.86
CA ILE A 112 -19.18 30.72 -27.41
C ILE A 112 -20.19 29.65 -26.97
N GLN A 113 -21.28 29.45 -27.72
CA GLN A 113 -22.26 28.39 -27.42
C GLN A 113 -21.67 26.99 -27.63
N GLU A 114 -20.95 26.74 -28.74
CA GLU A 114 -20.24 25.48 -28.97
C GLU A 114 -19.26 25.16 -27.83
N CYS A 115 -18.45 26.14 -27.41
CA CYS A 115 -17.50 25.97 -26.30
C CYS A 115 -18.19 25.67 -24.97
N ARG A 116 -19.33 26.29 -24.66
CA ARG A 116 -20.13 25.98 -23.45
C ARG A 116 -20.69 24.56 -23.49
N GLN A 117 -21.27 24.13 -24.62
CA GLN A 117 -21.76 22.76 -24.77
C GLN A 117 -20.64 21.75 -24.57
N TYR A 118 -19.46 22.02 -25.09
CA TYR A 118 -18.26 21.18 -24.90
C TYR A 118 -17.89 21.07 -23.40
N LEU A 119 -17.85 22.16 -22.65
CA LEU A 119 -17.54 22.14 -21.22
C LEU A 119 -18.56 21.33 -20.41
N ASP A 120 -19.84 21.42 -20.74
CA ASP A 120 -20.91 20.64 -20.09
C ASP A 120 -20.77 19.14 -20.36
N GLU A 121 -20.49 18.74 -21.60
CA GLU A 121 -20.27 17.35 -21.97
C GLU A 121 -19.04 16.78 -21.27
N PHE A 122 -17.97 17.56 -21.15
CA PHE A 122 -16.78 17.15 -20.45
C PHE A 122 -17.04 16.92 -18.95
N ALA A 123 -17.80 17.78 -18.31
CA ALA A 123 -18.20 17.60 -16.92
C ALA A 123 -19.02 16.32 -16.71
N ARG A 124 -19.91 15.98 -17.66
CA ARG A 124 -20.65 14.69 -17.64
C ARG A 124 -19.72 13.49 -17.79
N ALA A 125 -18.76 13.53 -18.72
CA ALA A 125 -17.78 12.46 -18.92
C ALA A 125 -16.92 12.22 -17.67
N GLN A 126 -16.49 13.29 -16.99
CA GLN A 126 -15.75 13.19 -15.72
C GLN A 126 -16.54 12.47 -14.62
N ARG A 127 -17.83 12.80 -14.47
CA ARG A 127 -18.69 12.16 -13.45
C ARG A 127 -18.81 10.66 -13.71
N LEU A 128 -19.01 10.25 -14.97
CA LEU A 128 -19.08 8.84 -15.38
C LEU A 128 -17.79 8.10 -15.07
N MET A 129 -16.62 8.70 -15.37
CA MET A 129 -15.33 8.10 -15.06
C MET A 129 -15.09 7.95 -13.56
N ALA A 130 -15.47 8.94 -12.76
CA ALA A 130 -15.37 8.85 -11.30
C ALA A 130 -16.22 7.70 -10.73
N LEU A 131 -17.42 7.48 -11.27
CA LEU A 131 -18.28 6.36 -10.89
C LEU A 131 -17.69 5.01 -11.30
N GLN A 132 -17.06 4.90 -12.48
CA GLN A 132 -16.37 3.69 -12.92
C GLN A 132 -15.16 3.37 -12.05
N LEU A 133 -14.36 4.38 -11.70
CA LEU A 133 -13.22 4.22 -10.79
C LEU A 133 -13.67 3.72 -9.40
N LYS A 134 -14.75 4.30 -8.88
CA LYS A 134 -15.33 3.84 -7.61
C LYS A 134 -15.73 2.37 -7.68
N LYS A 135 -16.48 1.96 -8.70
CA LYS A 135 -16.87 0.55 -8.90
C LYS A 135 -15.67 -0.39 -9.02
N LEU A 136 -14.61 0.05 -9.70
CA LEU A 136 -13.36 -0.71 -9.82
C LEU A 136 -12.72 -0.92 -8.45
N ASN A 137 -12.60 0.14 -7.65
CA ASN A 137 -12.05 0.06 -6.29
C ASN A 137 -12.88 -0.84 -5.38
N ASP A 138 -14.21 -0.74 -5.42
CA ASP A 138 -15.12 -1.58 -4.64
C ASP A 138 -14.96 -3.07 -4.99
N ASN A 139 -14.78 -3.40 -6.27
CA ASN A 139 -14.55 -4.77 -6.72
C ASN A 139 -13.17 -5.30 -6.31
N ILE A 140 -12.12 -4.49 -6.39
CA ILE A 140 -10.79 -4.86 -5.91
C ILE A 140 -10.86 -5.18 -4.41
N GLN A 141 -11.48 -4.32 -3.61
CA GLN A 141 -11.67 -4.55 -2.19
C GLN A 141 -12.44 -5.84 -1.91
N GLY A 142 -13.54 -6.08 -2.63
CA GLY A 142 -14.32 -7.31 -2.52
C GLY A 142 -13.53 -8.59 -2.86
N LEU A 143 -12.54 -8.52 -3.75
CA LEU A 143 -11.65 -9.64 -4.07
C LEU A 143 -10.55 -9.83 -3.02
N ILE A 144 -9.99 -8.75 -2.48
CA ILE A 144 -8.98 -8.81 -1.41
C ILE A 144 -9.55 -9.54 -0.19
N PHE A 145 -10.82 -9.30 0.17
CA PHE A 145 -11.48 -10.04 1.25
C PHE A 145 -11.62 -11.54 1.00
N LYS A 146 -11.61 -11.97 -0.26
CA LYS A 146 -11.71 -13.39 -0.67
C LYS A 146 -10.36 -14.02 -0.95
N LEU A 147 -9.28 -13.25 -0.87
CA LEU A 147 -7.95 -13.76 -1.13
C LEU A 147 -7.56 -14.76 -0.04
N PRO A 148 -7.27 -16.03 -0.37
CA PRO A 148 -6.83 -16.99 0.62
C PRO A 148 -5.46 -16.58 1.15
N PRO A 149 -5.21 -16.77 2.45
CA PRO A 149 -3.89 -16.52 3.03
C PRO A 149 -2.87 -17.46 2.37
N PRO A 150 -1.66 -16.97 2.04
CA PRO A 150 -0.59 -17.84 1.54
C PRO A 150 -0.18 -18.84 2.64
N THR A 151 0.28 -20.03 2.26
CA THR A 151 0.78 -21.01 3.23
C THR A 151 2.04 -20.53 3.94
N THR A 152 2.86 -19.75 3.23
CA THR A 152 4.08 -19.12 3.75
C THR A 152 4.27 -17.74 3.13
N PHE A 153 4.99 -16.86 3.81
CA PHE A 153 5.50 -15.62 3.24
C PHE A 153 6.80 -15.22 3.92
N THR A 154 7.58 -14.37 3.26
CA THR A 154 8.79 -13.79 3.85
C THR A 154 8.54 -12.32 4.16
N THR A 155 8.87 -11.89 5.37
CA THR A 155 8.80 -10.48 5.78
C THR A 155 9.87 -9.65 5.06
N ARG A 156 9.77 -8.33 5.09
CA ARG A 156 10.84 -7.44 4.56
C ARG A 156 12.16 -7.63 5.29
N SER A 157 12.09 -8.01 6.56
CA SER A 157 13.26 -8.33 7.39
C SER A 157 13.85 -9.72 7.11
N GLY A 158 13.32 -10.48 6.14
CA GLY A 158 13.85 -11.79 5.74
C GLY A 158 13.35 -12.97 6.58
N LEU A 159 12.44 -12.74 7.54
CA LEU A 159 11.87 -13.83 8.36
C LEU A 159 10.83 -14.62 7.57
N LYS A 160 10.98 -15.93 7.51
CA LYS A 160 10.01 -16.83 6.91
C LYS A 160 8.90 -17.12 7.88
N MET A 161 7.68 -16.87 7.46
CA MET A 161 6.46 -17.05 8.24
C MET A 161 5.61 -18.17 7.65
N ARG A 162 5.10 -19.05 8.48
CA ARG A 162 4.27 -20.21 8.08
C ARG A 162 2.88 -20.10 8.68
N LEU A 163 1.85 -20.40 7.90
CA LEU A 163 0.46 -20.45 8.34
C LEU A 163 0.21 -21.70 9.19
N ILE A 164 -0.34 -21.51 10.39
CA ILE A 164 -0.71 -22.57 11.33
C ILE A 164 -2.22 -22.51 11.56
N GLY A 165 -2.88 -23.65 11.56
CA GLY A 165 -4.30 -23.76 11.79
C GLY A 165 -5.16 -23.51 10.57
N THR A 166 -6.48 -23.47 10.80
CA THR A 166 -7.50 -23.17 9.80
C THR A 166 -8.31 -21.95 10.22
N LEU A 167 -8.81 -21.21 9.24
CA LEU A 167 -9.68 -20.06 9.52
C LEU A 167 -10.91 -20.50 10.35
N PRO A 168 -11.37 -19.70 11.32
CA PRO A 168 -10.95 -18.33 11.65
C PRO A 168 -9.77 -18.21 12.60
N ASN A 169 -9.27 -19.28 13.19
CA ASN A 169 -8.25 -19.28 14.26
C ASN A 169 -6.81 -19.44 13.76
N ALA A 170 -6.60 -19.37 12.45
CA ALA A 170 -5.28 -19.45 11.85
C ALA A 170 -4.43 -18.21 12.18
N PHE A 171 -3.11 -18.41 12.27
CA PHE A 171 -2.10 -17.37 12.47
C PHE A 171 -0.83 -17.75 11.75
N TYR A 172 0.08 -16.79 11.58
CA TYR A 172 1.43 -17.06 11.09
C TYR A 172 2.42 -17.09 12.24
N ILE A 173 3.36 -18.00 12.14
CA ILE A 173 4.51 -18.10 13.05
C ILE A 173 5.81 -18.14 12.24
N SER A 174 6.89 -17.62 12.80
CA SER A 174 8.21 -17.77 12.17
C SER A 174 8.60 -19.27 12.14
N GLU A 175 9.11 -19.73 10.99
CA GLU A 175 9.50 -21.14 10.81
C GLU A 175 10.63 -21.53 11.76
N ASN A 176 11.53 -20.60 12.05
CA ASN A 176 12.66 -20.76 12.95
C ASN A 176 12.65 -19.64 14.00
N CYS A 177 13.46 -19.81 15.05
CA CYS A 177 13.76 -18.71 15.96
C CYS A 177 14.31 -17.51 15.19
N VAL A 178 14.13 -16.32 15.74
CA VAL A 178 14.69 -15.10 15.15
C VAL A 178 16.21 -15.28 15.00
N PRO A 179 16.79 -15.00 13.83
CA PRO A 179 18.22 -15.13 13.59
C PRO A 179 19.04 -14.18 14.45
N ASP A 180 20.17 -14.66 14.98
CA ASP A 180 21.07 -13.91 15.84
C ASP A 180 21.58 -12.62 15.17
N ALA A 181 22.01 -12.73 13.92
CA ALA A 181 22.50 -11.60 13.14
C ALA A 181 21.46 -10.49 12.96
N LEU A 182 20.20 -10.83 12.73
CA LEU A 182 19.12 -9.85 12.64
C LEU A 182 18.86 -9.20 14.02
N PHE A 183 18.79 -10.02 15.05
CA PHE A 183 18.52 -9.55 16.40
C PHE A 183 19.62 -8.60 16.90
N ASP A 184 20.89 -8.97 16.71
CA ASP A 184 22.05 -8.17 17.12
C ASP A 184 22.16 -6.87 16.31
N GLU A 185 21.87 -6.89 15.01
CA GLU A 185 21.85 -5.68 14.19
C GLU A 185 20.78 -4.70 14.69
N VAL A 186 19.57 -5.17 14.98
CA VAL A 186 18.49 -4.32 15.51
C VAL A 186 18.86 -3.74 16.88
N ARG A 187 19.45 -4.55 17.76
CA ARG A 187 19.92 -4.12 19.08
C ARG A 187 21.02 -3.06 18.98
N THR A 188 21.99 -3.29 18.11
CA THR A 188 23.14 -2.39 17.88
C THR A 188 22.68 -1.08 17.23
N ALA A 189 21.81 -1.15 16.22
CA ALA A 189 21.26 0.02 15.56
C ALA A 189 20.49 0.91 16.54
N LYS A 190 19.69 0.30 17.42
CA LYS A 190 18.98 1.02 18.49
C LYS A 190 19.93 1.71 19.46
N ALA A 191 21.00 1.03 19.88
CA ALA A 191 22.02 1.61 20.78
C ALA A 191 22.76 2.78 20.13
N LEU A 192 23.01 2.72 18.82
CA LEU A 192 23.67 3.75 18.02
C LEU A 192 22.72 4.81 17.45
N GLN A 193 21.42 4.72 17.74
CA GLN A 193 20.37 5.62 17.23
C GLN A 193 20.37 5.74 15.68
N ARG A 194 20.64 4.64 14.99
CA ARG A 194 20.61 4.53 13.53
C ARG A 194 19.57 3.53 13.06
N GLU A 195 19.27 3.55 11.77
CA GLU A 195 18.45 2.49 11.17
C GLU A 195 19.27 1.19 11.06
N PRO A 196 18.64 0.01 11.31
CA PRO A 196 19.31 -1.28 11.16
C PRO A 196 19.51 -1.61 9.68
N PHE A 197 20.66 -2.20 9.38
CA PHE A 197 20.95 -2.74 8.06
C PHE A 197 20.36 -4.16 7.93
N ILE A 198 19.30 -4.30 7.14
CA ILE A 198 18.58 -5.56 6.95
C ILE A 198 19.06 -6.23 5.67
N SER A 199 19.85 -7.28 5.79
CA SER A 199 20.37 -8.04 4.64
C SER A 199 19.31 -8.96 4.01
N GLY A 200 18.36 -9.42 4.80
CA GLY A 200 17.33 -10.38 4.36
C GLY A 200 17.82 -11.82 4.24
N ASP A 201 19.13 -12.06 4.24
CA ASP A 201 19.74 -13.37 4.18
C ASP A 201 20.55 -13.62 5.45
N TYR A 202 20.03 -14.46 6.34
CA TYR A 202 20.60 -14.75 7.64
C TYR A 202 21.04 -16.22 7.72
N GLN A 203 22.27 -16.45 8.16
CA GLN A 203 22.75 -17.77 8.48
C GLN A 203 22.07 -18.32 9.74
N ASN A 204 22.02 -19.63 9.88
CA ASN A 204 21.17 -20.42 10.80
C ASN A 204 21.43 -20.26 12.31
N ALA A 205 22.19 -19.28 12.76
CA ALA A 205 22.37 -19.05 14.19
C ALA A 205 21.13 -18.35 14.77
N ASN A 206 20.47 -19.02 15.73
CA ASN A 206 19.27 -18.49 16.40
C ASN A 206 19.63 -17.56 17.56
N ALA A 207 18.98 -16.41 17.63
CA ALA A 207 19.22 -15.42 18.68
C ALA A 207 18.97 -15.98 20.08
N THR A 208 19.85 -15.57 21.00
CA THR A 208 19.65 -15.75 22.43
C THR A 208 19.17 -14.42 23.00
N ALA A 209 17.97 -14.39 23.57
CA ALA A 209 17.36 -13.16 24.06
C ALA A 209 16.58 -13.41 25.35
N SER A 210 16.52 -12.39 26.23
CA SER A 210 15.56 -12.37 27.31
C SER A 210 14.15 -12.08 26.77
N TYR A 211 13.13 -12.38 27.56
CA TYR A 211 11.74 -12.06 27.20
C TYR A 211 11.56 -10.57 26.92
N THR A 212 12.12 -9.70 27.77
CA THR A 212 12.06 -8.24 27.62
C THR A 212 12.67 -7.78 26.28
N GLN A 213 13.81 -8.38 25.90
CA GLN A 213 14.48 -8.08 24.64
C GLN A 213 13.66 -8.59 23.43
N ALA A 214 13.08 -9.79 23.54
CA ALA A 214 12.24 -10.37 22.49
C ALA A 214 10.96 -9.53 22.25
N VAL A 215 10.32 -9.04 23.32
CA VAL A 215 9.18 -8.09 23.21
C VAL A 215 9.60 -6.79 22.54
N ALA A 216 10.79 -6.26 22.91
CA ALA A 216 11.32 -5.03 22.28
C ALA A 216 11.59 -5.23 20.78
N PHE A 217 12.10 -6.41 20.38
CA PHE A 217 12.28 -6.78 18.99
C PHE A 217 10.93 -6.86 18.24
N CYS A 218 9.91 -7.51 18.80
CA CYS A 218 8.58 -7.56 18.20
C CYS A 218 7.96 -6.18 18.00
N LYS A 219 8.17 -5.24 18.91
CA LYS A 219 7.71 -3.85 18.77
C LYS A 219 8.42 -3.15 17.61
N TRP A 220 9.76 -3.30 17.51
CA TRP A 220 10.51 -2.77 16.40
C TRP A 220 10.03 -3.36 15.08
N LEU A 221 9.91 -4.70 14.98
CA LEU A 221 9.45 -5.40 13.77
C LEU A 221 8.07 -4.93 13.35
N SER A 222 7.15 -4.74 14.32
CA SER A 222 5.80 -4.25 14.04
C SER A 222 5.80 -2.87 13.40
N THR A 223 6.70 -1.99 13.82
CA THR A 223 6.86 -0.66 13.22
C THR A 223 7.50 -0.76 11.83
N TYR A 224 8.55 -1.56 11.69
CA TYR A 224 9.27 -1.74 10.44
C TYR A 224 8.41 -2.35 9.33
N GLU A 225 7.59 -3.36 9.66
CA GLU A 225 6.73 -4.08 8.71
C GLU A 225 5.32 -3.47 8.58
N PHE A 226 4.97 -2.45 9.36
CA PHE A 226 3.62 -1.88 9.45
C PHE A 226 2.52 -2.92 9.73
N SER A 227 2.83 -3.92 10.54
CA SER A 227 1.94 -5.03 10.93
C SER A 227 2.25 -5.47 12.34
N LEU A 228 1.25 -5.97 13.06
CA LEU A 228 1.44 -6.40 14.45
C LEU A 228 2.15 -7.76 14.51
N TYR A 229 3.31 -7.78 15.17
CA TYR A 229 4.05 -8.98 15.53
C TYR A 229 4.19 -9.07 17.04
N THR A 230 4.02 -10.28 17.57
CA THR A 230 4.12 -10.55 19.01
C THR A 230 4.82 -11.88 19.26
N ILE A 231 5.22 -12.12 20.51
CA ILE A 231 5.64 -13.43 21.01
C ILE A 231 4.39 -14.31 21.11
N PRO A 232 4.46 -15.60 20.72
CA PRO A 232 3.35 -16.54 20.86
C PRO A 232 2.97 -16.76 22.33
N ASP A 233 1.69 -16.93 22.63
CA ASP A 233 1.27 -17.46 23.91
C ASP A 233 1.41 -19.01 23.94
N LEU A 234 1.23 -19.60 25.11
CA LEU A 234 1.39 -21.04 25.29
C LEU A 234 0.45 -21.86 24.39
N LYS A 235 -0.77 -21.37 24.16
CA LYS A 235 -1.77 -22.07 23.30
C LYS A 235 -1.27 -22.15 21.85
N HIS A 236 -0.62 -21.10 21.36
CA HIS A 236 -0.02 -21.11 20.04
C HIS A 236 1.15 -22.10 19.96
N LEU A 237 1.96 -22.21 21.01
CA LEU A 237 3.13 -23.10 21.04
C LEU A 237 2.70 -24.58 21.12
N GLN A 238 1.72 -24.91 21.94
CA GLN A 238 1.23 -26.28 22.14
C GLN A 238 0.72 -26.96 20.87
N ILE A 239 0.26 -26.23 19.88
CA ILE A 239 -0.23 -26.81 18.63
C ILE A 239 0.86 -27.01 17.57
N LEU A 240 2.05 -26.44 17.72
CA LEU A 240 3.12 -26.48 16.73
C LEU A 240 3.59 -27.89 16.39
N PRO A 241 3.71 -28.85 17.32
CA PRO A 241 4.08 -30.23 17.00
C PRO A 241 3.16 -30.88 15.97
N ASN A 242 1.85 -30.56 15.99
CA ASN A 242 0.86 -31.06 15.04
C ASN A 242 1.11 -30.58 13.60
N TYR A 243 1.94 -29.55 13.43
CA TYR A 243 2.33 -28.97 12.15
C TYR A 243 3.80 -29.24 11.80
N ASN A 244 4.48 -30.13 12.52
CA ASN A 244 5.90 -30.40 12.37
C ASN A 244 6.78 -29.14 12.52
N VAL A 245 6.43 -28.28 13.45
CA VAL A 245 7.21 -27.09 13.84
C VAL A 245 7.76 -27.35 15.23
N LEU A 246 9.02 -27.77 15.28
CA LEU A 246 9.76 -27.99 16.54
C LEU A 246 10.98 -27.08 16.53
N PRO A 247 11.04 -26.07 17.40
CA PRO A 247 12.19 -25.16 17.47
C PRO A 247 13.41 -25.87 18.04
N GLU A 248 14.59 -25.44 17.61
CA GLU A 248 15.88 -25.96 18.12
C GLU A 248 16.26 -25.43 19.50
N LYS A 249 15.51 -24.47 20.04
CA LYS A 249 15.72 -23.86 21.36
C LYS A 249 14.43 -23.93 22.17
N ALA A 250 14.56 -23.83 23.48
CA ALA A 250 13.44 -23.47 24.33
C ALA A 250 12.91 -22.09 23.97
N ILE A 251 11.60 -21.85 24.05
CA ILE A 251 10.93 -20.67 23.45
C ILE A 251 10.18 -19.88 24.51
N TRP A 252 10.42 -18.57 24.55
CA TRP A 252 9.63 -17.65 25.33
C TRP A 252 8.15 -17.65 24.89
N SER A 253 7.25 -17.73 25.89
CA SER A 253 5.82 -17.55 25.70
C SER A 253 5.36 -16.20 26.26
N ALA A 254 4.34 -15.61 25.63
CA ALA A 254 3.68 -14.42 26.18
C ALA A 254 2.82 -14.73 27.42
N THR A 255 2.60 -16.01 27.74
CA THR A 255 1.85 -16.44 28.90
C THR A 255 2.67 -16.25 30.16
N VAL A 256 2.09 -15.62 31.17
CA VAL A 256 2.69 -15.54 32.52
C VAL A 256 2.59 -16.91 33.16
N TRP A 257 3.65 -17.35 33.82
CA TRP A 257 3.70 -18.60 34.55
C TRP A 257 2.63 -18.63 35.66
N SER A 258 1.89 -19.75 35.78
CA SER A 258 0.75 -19.83 36.69
C SER A 258 1.19 -19.78 38.14
N PRO A 259 0.53 -19.00 39.00
CA PRO A 259 0.79 -18.98 40.43
C PRO A 259 0.31 -20.28 41.18
N ASP A 260 -0.44 -21.15 40.50
CA ASP A 260 -0.90 -22.42 41.10
C ASP A 260 0.21 -23.48 41.14
N ASP A 261 1.32 -23.27 40.48
CA ASP A 261 2.50 -24.12 40.58
C ASP A 261 3.18 -23.91 41.93
N VAL A 262 3.38 -25.01 42.68
CA VAL A 262 3.96 -24.96 44.05
C VAL A 262 5.37 -24.33 44.06
N ASN A 263 6.14 -24.52 42.98
CA ASN A 263 7.48 -23.93 42.84
C ASN A 263 7.43 -22.45 42.52
N TYR A 264 6.38 -21.99 41.83
CA TYR A 264 6.18 -20.58 41.51
C TYR A 264 5.84 -19.77 42.75
N SER A 265 4.89 -20.22 43.59
CA SER A 265 4.42 -19.46 44.73
C SER A 265 5.54 -19.09 45.71
N ARG A 266 6.50 -20.00 45.92
CA ARG A 266 7.67 -19.74 46.78
C ARG A 266 8.68 -18.73 46.20
N ALA A 267 8.91 -18.77 44.88
CA ALA A 267 9.84 -17.83 44.22
C ALA A 267 9.20 -16.46 44.00
N ALA A 268 7.95 -16.40 43.56
CA ALA A 268 7.22 -15.19 43.31
C ALA A 268 6.89 -14.42 44.59
N GLU A 269 6.44 -15.13 45.66
CA GLU A 269 6.21 -14.51 46.97
C GLU A 269 7.52 -13.95 47.57
N ARG A 270 8.62 -14.66 47.39
CA ARG A 270 9.91 -14.28 47.97
C ARG A 270 10.57 -13.06 47.29
N PHE A 271 10.30 -12.90 45.98
CA PHE A 271 10.97 -11.86 45.18
C PHE A 271 9.99 -10.85 44.57
N GLY A 272 8.68 -11.04 44.72
CA GLY A 272 7.66 -10.15 44.13
C GLY A 272 7.69 -10.10 42.60
N MET A 273 8.30 -11.09 41.95
CA MET A 273 8.53 -11.09 40.51
C MET A 273 7.53 -11.98 39.78
N LYS A 274 7.05 -11.52 38.63
CA LYS A 274 6.27 -12.33 37.69
C LYS A 274 7.21 -13.12 36.82
N LEU A 275 7.09 -14.46 36.86
CA LEU A 275 7.82 -15.33 35.95
C LEU A 275 7.10 -15.41 34.60
N GLN A 276 7.85 -15.60 33.54
CA GLN A 276 7.35 -15.79 32.20
C GLN A 276 7.48 -17.26 31.82
N THR A 277 6.47 -17.83 31.15
CA THR A 277 6.50 -19.22 30.71
C THR A 277 7.51 -19.40 29.59
N VAL A 278 8.28 -20.47 29.67
CA VAL A 278 9.16 -20.98 28.61
C VAL A 278 8.63 -22.36 28.19
N TRP A 279 8.48 -22.60 26.91
CA TRP A 279 8.18 -23.89 26.30
C TRP A 279 9.48 -24.57 25.86
N ASP A 280 9.76 -25.73 26.41
CA ASP A 280 10.97 -26.51 26.20
C ASP A 280 10.65 -27.94 25.71
N PRO A 281 10.17 -28.09 24.46
CA PRO A 281 9.70 -29.38 23.93
C PRO A 281 10.83 -30.39 23.75
N GLN A 282 12.09 -29.95 23.81
CA GLN A 282 13.27 -30.81 23.66
C GLN A 282 14.02 -31.00 24.98
N HIS A 283 13.48 -30.50 26.07
CA HIS A 283 14.09 -30.63 27.41
C HIS A 283 15.53 -30.08 27.48
N LEU A 284 15.79 -28.94 26.84
CA LEU A 284 17.12 -28.32 26.76
C LEU A 284 17.52 -27.54 28.02
N LEU A 285 16.52 -27.10 28.80
CA LEU A 285 16.69 -26.30 30.01
C LEU A 285 16.28 -27.07 31.28
N SER A 286 15.28 -27.94 31.16
CA SER A 286 14.73 -28.68 32.30
C SER A 286 14.13 -30.03 31.88
N GLU A 287 13.84 -30.90 32.83
CA GLU A 287 13.08 -32.14 32.61
C GLU A 287 11.60 -31.90 32.29
N LEU A 288 11.13 -30.66 32.48
CA LEU A 288 9.74 -30.27 32.24
C LEU A 288 9.61 -29.59 30.87
N GLU A 289 8.56 -29.91 30.15
CA GLU A 289 8.22 -29.25 28.88
C GLU A 289 7.94 -27.75 29.04
N TYR A 290 7.52 -27.34 30.23
CA TYR A 290 7.24 -25.93 30.56
C TYR A 290 7.94 -25.54 31.84
N THR A 291 8.57 -24.38 31.83
CA THR A 291 9.22 -23.82 33.00
C THR A 291 8.88 -22.34 33.16
N GLY A 292 9.04 -21.78 34.36
CA GLY A 292 8.87 -20.38 34.64
C GLY A 292 10.24 -19.71 34.82
N GLU A 293 10.55 -18.70 34.01
CA GLU A 293 11.82 -18.01 34.05
C GLU A 293 11.64 -16.49 34.29
N LEU A 294 12.66 -15.85 34.83
CA LEU A 294 12.68 -14.39 34.97
C LEU A 294 12.66 -13.72 33.59
N PRO A 295 11.88 -12.65 33.39
CA PRO A 295 11.77 -11.98 32.08
C PRO A 295 13.10 -11.46 31.52
N ASP A 296 14.08 -11.20 32.39
CA ASP A 296 15.41 -10.72 32.00
C ASP A 296 16.46 -11.84 31.90
N ALA A 297 16.07 -13.12 32.20
CA ALA A 297 16.96 -14.25 32.04
C ALA A 297 17.28 -14.47 30.56
N SER A 298 18.54 -14.87 30.29
CA SER A 298 19.02 -15.16 28.94
C SER A 298 19.98 -16.36 29.00
N TYR A 299 19.61 -17.45 28.32
CA TYR A 299 20.40 -18.67 28.26
C TYR A 299 20.69 -19.06 26.82
N LYS A 300 21.82 -19.71 26.57
CA LYS A 300 22.26 -20.11 25.22
C LYS A 300 21.18 -20.91 24.44
N ASN A 301 20.42 -21.75 25.15
CA ASN A 301 19.37 -22.57 24.55
C ASN A 301 17.97 -21.95 24.61
N LEU A 302 17.86 -20.65 24.93
CA LEU A 302 16.62 -19.91 25.04
C LEU A 302 16.51 -18.90 23.91
N GLY A 303 15.47 -19.04 23.09
CA GLY A 303 15.19 -18.17 21.94
C GLY A 303 13.75 -17.70 21.92
N PHE A 304 13.31 -17.17 20.80
CA PHE A 304 11.93 -16.75 20.61
C PHE A 304 11.46 -16.91 19.16
N LEU A 305 10.19 -17.24 19.05
CA LEU A 305 9.43 -17.21 17.80
C LEU A 305 8.57 -15.95 17.79
N ILE A 306 8.11 -15.58 16.62
CA ILE A 306 7.16 -14.46 16.46
C ILE A 306 5.90 -14.93 15.76
N ILE A 307 4.77 -14.34 16.13
CA ILE A 307 3.50 -14.58 15.47
C ILE A 307 2.91 -13.30 14.92
N THR A 308 2.06 -13.45 13.90
CA THR A 308 1.24 -12.37 13.34
C THR A 308 -0.10 -12.90 12.81
N SER A 309 -1.03 -12.01 12.55
CA SER A 309 -2.36 -12.35 12.07
C SER A 309 -2.38 -12.81 10.61
N VAL A 310 -3.43 -13.53 10.22
CA VAL A 310 -3.70 -13.91 8.82
C VAL A 310 -3.76 -12.69 7.90
N LYS A 311 -4.26 -11.56 8.39
CA LYS A 311 -4.34 -10.31 7.63
C LYS A 311 -2.97 -9.83 7.15
N THR A 312 -1.93 -10.05 7.95
CA THR A 312 -0.54 -9.70 7.57
C THR A 312 -0.09 -10.48 6.34
N GLY A 313 -0.29 -11.81 6.30
CA GLY A 313 0.08 -12.63 5.14
C GLY A 313 -0.72 -12.27 3.87
N ILE A 314 -2.02 -11.99 4.00
CA ILE A 314 -2.84 -11.51 2.87
C ILE A 314 -2.29 -10.17 2.35
N ARG A 315 -1.92 -9.25 3.23
CA ARG A 315 -1.31 -7.97 2.84
C ARG A 315 0.01 -8.17 2.12
N GLN A 316 0.91 -9.01 2.63
CA GLN A 316 2.19 -9.33 1.99
C GLN A 316 1.99 -9.92 0.60
N ARG A 317 1.00 -10.80 0.41
CA ARG A 317 0.65 -11.34 -0.89
C ARG A 317 0.17 -10.24 -1.84
N LEU A 318 -0.69 -9.34 -1.37
CA LEU A 318 -1.17 -8.20 -2.17
C LEU A 318 -0.03 -7.26 -2.56
N ASP A 319 0.86 -6.93 -1.61
CA ASP A 319 2.03 -6.07 -1.86
C ASP A 319 2.95 -6.68 -2.92
N ALA A 320 3.13 -8.01 -2.93
CA ALA A 320 3.87 -8.73 -3.97
C ALA A 320 3.21 -8.60 -5.35
N LEU A 321 1.88 -8.73 -5.45
CA LEU A 321 1.15 -8.54 -6.70
C LEU A 321 1.24 -7.09 -7.21
N VAL A 322 1.14 -6.11 -6.32
CA VAL A 322 1.31 -4.68 -6.65
C VAL A 322 2.72 -4.41 -7.17
N LYS A 323 3.74 -4.97 -6.51
CA LYS A 323 5.13 -4.84 -6.93
C LYS A 323 5.35 -5.42 -8.32
N ALA A 324 4.87 -6.62 -8.60
CA ALA A 324 4.95 -7.26 -9.91
C ALA A 324 4.33 -6.38 -11.02
N VAL A 325 3.12 -5.83 -10.79
CA VAL A 325 2.46 -4.92 -11.76
C VAL A 325 3.27 -3.63 -11.98
N ASN A 326 4.00 -3.16 -10.97
CA ASN A 326 4.80 -1.95 -11.11
C ASN A 326 6.11 -2.19 -11.86
N GLU A 327 6.70 -3.37 -11.74
CA GLU A 327 7.96 -3.77 -12.40
C GLU A 327 7.78 -4.13 -13.88
N GLU A 328 6.58 -4.59 -14.30
CA GLU A 328 6.26 -4.93 -15.70
C GLU A 328 6.17 -3.71 -16.65
N THR A 329 6.29 -2.46 -16.18
CA THR A 329 5.89 -1.28 -16.96
C THR A 329 7.02 -0.39 -17.53
N PRO A 330 8.32 -0.70 -17.60
CA PRO A 330 9.29 0.22 -18.17
C PRO A 330 9.48 0.17 -19.70
N GLU A 331 9.00 -0.83 -20.43
CA GLU A 331 9.58 -1.06 -21.77
C GLU A 331 8.72 -0.73 -23.02
N LYS A 332 7.45 -0.34 -22.90
CA LYS A 332 6.59 -0.15 -24.08
C LYS A 332 6.14 1.29 -24.41
N GLU A 333 6.50 2.28 -23.60
CA GLU A 333 6.04 3.67 -23.83
C GLU A 333 6.98 4.48 -24.75
N THR A 334 8.14 3.93 -25.19
CA THR A 334 9.14 4.67 -25.97
C THR A 334 9.04 4.51 -27.49
N GLU A 335 8.24 3.56 -28.00
CA GLU A 335 8.18 3.26 -29.43
C GLU A 335 6.97 3.86 -30.19
N GLU A 336 5.93 4.31 -29.50
CA GLU A 336 4.76 4.90 -30.18
C GLU A 336 4.79 6.43 -30.37
N ASN A 337 5.86 7.11 -29.93
CA ASN A 337 6.02 8.57 -30.08
C ASN A 337 7.21 8.97 -30.95
N LYS A 338 7.60 8.16 -31.92
CA LYS A 338 8.51 8.55 -32.99
C LYS A 338 7.80 8.55 -34.37
#